data_5597006db869e88add9b7dbcabad33e1
#
_entry.id   5597006db869e88add9b7dbcabad33e1
#
_cell.length_a   1.000
_cell.length_b   1.000
_cell.length_c   1.000
_cell.angle_alpha   90.00
_cell.angle_beta   90.00
_cell.angle_gamma   90.00
#
_symmetry.space_group_name_H-M   'P 1'
#
loop_
_entity.id
_entity.type
_entity.pdbx_description
1 polymer ?
#
loop_
_entity_poly.entity_id
_entity_poly.type
_entity_poly.pdbx_seq_one_letter_code
_entity_poly.pdbx_strand_id
1 'polypeptide(L)'
;YAARIYDARRIPEMLNVAIQKAMSGKPGPVYLDLPGDTLYQMVDEDAIDWSQSGRAILNARPPAPEEQIAELVAALAKAERPVLLTGSGIIWSQAWEEMHALVDATGIPFYTTPQGRGVVPEDHPCCFPAARSTAFRDADLIAVVGTRLNYIVAHLAPPRFSADATIARIDIDVEEIAGSPRKLDIGIVADAKVALGQLNKAIAGKIDPAQYDHWRSALAEKEASKRAGPGSNSLSDAVPIHP
;
A
#
# COMPACT_ATOMS: atom_id res chain seq x y z
N TYR A 1 -14.79 13.85 0.00
CA TYR A 1 -15.62 14.88 -0.68
C TYR A 1 -17.08 14.70 -0.28
N ALA A 2 -17.74 15.78 0.11
CA ALA A 2 -19.15 15.81 0.42
C ALA A 2 -19.78 17.07 -0.20
N ALA A 3 -20.96 16.95 -0.79
CA ALA A 3 -21.67 18.08 -1.37
C ALA A 3 -23.19 17.85 -1.30
N ARG A 4 -23.94 18.94 -1.30
CA ARG A 4 -25.40 18.95 -1.43
C ARG A 4 -25.79 19.55 -2.78
N ILE A 5 -26.76 18.92 -3.43
CA ILE A 5 -27.28 19.35 -4.73
C ILE A 5 -28.56 20.17 -4.50
N TYR A 6 -28.56 21.43 -4.90
CA TYR A 6 -29.70 22.36 -4.74
C TYR A 6 -30.49 22.58 -6.03
N ASP A 7 -29.95 22.16 -7.18
CA ASP A 7 -30.57 22.34 -8.50
C ASP A 7 -30.49 21.03 -9.28
N ALA A 8 -31.63 20.47 -9.61
CA ALA A 8 -31.72 19.20 -10.32
C ALA A 8 -30.99 19.21 -11.68
N ARG A 9 -30.86 20.37 -12.36
CA ARG A 9 -30.08 20.50 -13.61
C ARG A 9 -28.58 20.19 -13.43
N ARG A 10 -28.06 20.33 -12.21
CA ARG A 10 -26.66 20.10 -11.90
C ARG A 10 -26.35 18.69 -11.43
N ILE A 11 -27.33 17.78 -11.38
CA ILE A 11 -27.10 16.39 -10.95
C ILE A 11 -26.01 15.71 -11.80
N PRO A 12 -26.02 15.75 -13.14
CA PRO A 12 -24.96 15.10 -13.94
C PRO A 12 -23.56 15.66 -13.67
N GLU A 13 -23.43 16.98 -13.54
CA GLU A 13 -22.17 17.65 -13.19
C GLU A 13 -21.66 17.18 -11.82
N MET A 14 -22.53 17.23 -10.80
CA MET A 14 -22.14 16.92 -9.43
C MET A 14 -21.80 15.43 -9.24
N LEU A 15 -22.51 14.54 -9.93
CA LEU A 15 -22.18 13.12 -10.00
C LEU A 15 -20.80 12.90 -10.63
N ASN A 16 -20.52 13.55 -11.76
CA ASN A 16 -19.21 13.44 -12.39
C ASN A 16 -18.09 13.94 -11.48
N VAL A 17 -18.26 15.08 -10.82
CA VAL A 17 -17.29 15.61 -9.85
C VAL A 17 -17.08 14.62 -8.70
N ALA A 18 -18.16 14.03 -8.16
CA ALA A 18 -18.06 13.06 -7.09
C ALA A 18 -17.28 11.81 -7.52
N ILE A 19 -17.58 11.26 -8.70
CA ILE A 19 -16.85 10.09 -9.26
C ILE A 19 -15.37 10.44 -9.47
N GLN A 20 -15.06 11.60 -10.04
CA GLN A 20 -13.67 12.05 -10.19
C GLN A 20 -12.95 12.13 -8.85
N LYS A 21 -13.59 12.70 -7.82
CA LYS A 21 -13.03 12.78 -6.46
C LYS A 21 -12.86 11.43 -5.79
N ALA A 22 -13.79 10.50 -6.02
CA ALA A 22 -13.72 9.15 -5.46
C ALA A 22 -12.57 8.33 -6.02
N MET A 23 -12.19 8.55 -7.29
CA MET A 23 -11.29 7.68 -8.05
C MET A 23 -9.92 8.30 -8.33
N SER A 24 -9.77 9.63 -8.18
CA SER A 24 -8.51 10.32 -8.50
C SER A 24 -7.57 10.39 -7.29
N GLY A 25 -6.27 10.26 -7.56
CA GLY A 25 -5.25 10.29 -6.51
C GLY A 25 -5.40 9.13 -5.54
N LYS A 26 -5.60 9.42 -4.24
CA LYS A 26 -5.94 8.42 -3.22
C LYS A 26 -7.44 8.14 -3.28
N PRO A 27 -7.87 6.97 -3.80
CA PRO A 27 -9.28 6.64 -3.89
C PRO A 27 -9.96 6.61 -2.51
N GLY A 28 -11.21 7.08 -2.47
CA GLY A 28 -11.95 7.13 -1.22
C GLY A 28 -13.43 7.41 -1.40
N PRO A 29 -14.23 7.31 -0.32
CA PRO A 29 -15.67 7.54 -0.39
C PRO A 29 -15.99 9.01 -0.65
N VAL A 30 -17.15 9.21 -1.30
CA VAL A 30 -17.76 10.52 -1.48
C VAL A 30 -19.22 10.48 -1.01
N TYR A 31 -19.75 11.62 -0.66
CA TYR A 31 -21.14 11.76 -0.23
C TYR A 31 -21.83 12.85 -1.03
N LEU A 32 -23.00 12.55 -1.60
CA LEU A 32 -23.90 13.51 -2.23
C LEU A 32 -25.24 13.49 -1.52
N ASP A 33 -25.68 14.64 -1.03
CA ASP A 33 -27.00 14.86 -0.49
C ASP A 33 -27.91 15.39 -1.61
N LEU A 34 -28.98 14.64 -1.89
CA LEU A 34 -30.05 15.04 -2.83
C LEU A 34 -31.32 15.27 -2.03
N PRO A 35 -31.60 16.51 -1.61
CA PRO A 35 -32.81 16.84 -0.86
C PRO A 35 -34.08 16.49 -1.64
N GLY A 36 -35.16 16.16 -0.90
CA GLY A 36 -36.43 15.79 -1.53
C GLY A 36 -36.99 16.87 -2.44
N ASP A 37 -36.85 18.15 -2.06
CA ASP A 37 -37.26 19.28 -2.87
C ASP A 37 -36.46 19.38 -4.19
N THR A 38 -35.19 19.01 -4.20
CA THR A 38 -34.39 18.91 -5.42
C THR A 38 -34.83 17.73 -6.29
N LEU A 39 -35.12 16.58 -5.69
CA LEU A 39 -35.55 15.36 -6.42
C LEU A 39 -36.92 15.51 -7.08
N TYR A 40 -37.80 16.35 -6.54
CA TYR A 40 -39.15 16.62 -7.07
C TYR A 40 -39.20 17.86 -7.96
N GLN A 41 -38.07 18.52 -8.26
CA GLN A 41 -38.05 19.64 -9.20
C GLN A 41 -38.44 19.17 -10.59
N MET A 42 -39.36 19.89 -11.17
CA MET A 42 -39.67 19.76 -12.60
C MET A 42 -38.70 20.64 -13.36
N VAL A 43 -37.85 20.03 -14.19
CA VAL A 43 -36.87 20.74 -15.01
C VAL A 43 -37.07 20.37 -16.50
N ASP A 44 -36.75 21.31 -17.37
CA ASP A 44 -36.68 21.04 -18.78
C ASP A 44 -35.43 20.23 -19.09
N GLU A 45 -35.57 19.11 -19.78
CA GLU A 45 -34.45 18.24 -20.13
C GLU A 45 -33.40 18.94 -20.98
N ASP A 46 -33.84 19.84 -21.85
CA ASP A 46 -32.96 20.67 -22.70
C ASP A 46 -32.11 21.68 -21.89
N ALA A 47 -32.52 21.97 -20.64
CA ALA A 47 -31.74 22.81 -19.72
C ALA A 47 -30.66 22.07 -18.95
N ILE A 48 -30.55 20.75 -19.13
CA ILE A 48 -29.53 19.91 -18.46
C ILE A 48 -28.31 19.79 -19.37
N ASP A 49 -27.14 20.12 -18.81
CA ASP A 49 -25.86 19.89 -19.52
C ASP A 49 -25.42 18.42 -19.40
N TRP A 50 -25.88 17.58 -20.29
CA TRP A 50 -25.53 16.19 -20.40
C TRP A 50 -24.07 15.96 -20.82
N SER A 51 -23.35 16.95 -21.31
CA SER A 51 -21.91 16.82 -21.65
C SER A 51 -21.04 16.51 -20.45
N GLN A 52 -21.54 16.76 -19.24
CA GLN A 52 -20.88 16.43 -18.00
C GLN A 52 -21.03 14.95 -17.63
N SER A 53 -22.01 14.27 -18.23
CA SER A 53 -22.27 12.86 -17.94
C SER A 53 -21.27 11.96 -18.65
N GLY A 54 -20.80 10.92 -17.96
CA GLY A 54 -19.93 9.90 -18.56
C GLY A 54 -18.52 10.34 -18.95
N ARG A 55 -18.02 11.46 -18.41
CA ARG A 55 -16.63 11.86 -18.62
C ARG A 55 -15.66 10.80 -18.11
N ALA A 56 -14.59 10.60 -18.87
CA ALA A 56 -13.52 9.69 -18.45
C ALA A 56 -12.91 10.12 -17.11
N ILE A 57 -12.65 9.15 -16.24
CA ILE A 57 -11.97 9.39 -14.98
C ILE A 57 -10.51 9.70 -15.28
N LEU A 58 -10.06 10.89 -14.90
CA LEU A 58 -8.67 11.28 -15.01
C LEU A 58 -7.94 10.80 -13.76
N ASN A 59 -7.20 9.71 -13.88
CA ASN A 59 -6.35 9.20 -12.83
C ASN A 59 -4.88 9.44 -13.20
N ALA A 60 -4.33 10.55 -12.70
CA ALA A 60 -2.93 10.88 -12.89
C ALA A 60 -2.05 9.90 -12.07
N ARG A 61 -0.99 9.40 -12.71
CA ARG A 61 0.01 8.52 -12.08
C ARG A 61 1.35 9.25 -11.99
N PRO A 62 1.57 10.08 -10.96
CA PRO A 62 2.79 10.84 -10.83
C PRO A 62 4.00 9.91 -10.62
N PRO A 63 5.11 10.12 -11.34
CA PRO A 63 6.36 9.42 -11.09
C PRO A 63 7.03 9.91 -9.81
N ALA A 64 7.91 9.08 -9.26
CA ALA A 64 8.80 9.50 -8.20
C ALA A 64 9.94 10.37 -8.76
N PRO A 65 10.44 11.37 -8.00
CA PRO A 65 11.68 12.05 -8.33
C PRO A 65 12.84 11.05 -8.42
N GLU A 66 13.67 11.15 -9.47
CA GLU A 66 14.78 10.22 -9.71
C GLU A 66 15.78 10.19 -8.55
N GLU A 67 16.02 11.33 -7.92
CA GLU A 67 16.91 11.45 -6.77
C GLU A 67 16.39 10.63 -5.58
N GLN A 68 15.08 10.65 -5.31
CA GLN A 68 14.48 9.88 -4.22
C GLN A 68 14.50 8.37 -4.52
N ILE A 69 14.33 7.98 -5.78
CA ILE A 69 14.51 6.57 -6.19
C ILE A 69 15.98 6.14 -5.99
N ALA A 70 16.94 6.97 -6.37
CA ALA A 70 18.36 6.67 -6.18
C ALA A 70 18.71 6.57 -4.68
N GLU A 71 18.15 7.44 -3.84
CA GLU A 71 18.32 7.39 -2.39
C GLU A 71 17.75 6.08 -1.79
N LEU A 72 16.55 5.67 -2.22
CA LEU A 72 15.95 4.40 -1.80
C LEU A 72 16.78 3.19 -2.23
N VAL A 73 17.28 3.18 -3.47
CA VAL A 73 18.19 2.12 -3.96
C VAL A 73 19.46 2.05 -3.11
N ALA A 74 20.06 3.19 -2.80
CA ALA A 74 21.27 3.23 -1.96
C ALA A 74 20.99 2.73 -0.53
N ALA A 75 19.85 3.08 0.04
CA ALA A 75 19.43 2.60 1.35
C ALA A 75 19.19 1.08 1.34
N LEU A 76 18.49 0.56 0.34
CA LEU A 76 18.28 -0.89 0.16
C LEU A 76 19.61 -1.63 0.01
N ALA A 77 20.51 -1.15 -0.86
CA ALA A 77 21.81 -1.79 -1.08
C ALA A 77 22.68 -1.84 0.18
N LYS A 78 22.52 -0.90 1.11
CA LYS A 78 23.25 -0.84 2.37
C LYS A 78 22.62 -1.68 3.48
N ALA A 79 21.32 -1.92 3.42
CA ALA A 79 20.57 -2.63 4.45
C ALA A 79 21.01 -4.10 4.53
N GLU A 80 21.03 -4.65 5.73
CA GLU A 80 21.31 -6.06 6.00
C GLU A 80 20.01 -6.85 6.21
N ARG A 81 19.00 -6.21 6.77
CA ARG A 81 17.71 -6.83 7.14
C ARG A 81 16.52 -6.00 6.66
N PRO A 82 16.45 -5.72 5.35
CA PRO A 82 15.33 -4.95 4.82
C PRO A 82 14.03 -5.74 4.84
N VAL A 83 12.90 -5.00 4.91
CA VAL A 83 11.54 -5.55 4.83
C VAL A 83 10.69 -4.65 3.93
N LEU A 84 9.90 -5.27 3.06
CA LEU A 84 8.86 -4.58 2.28
C LEU A 84 7.51 -4.74 3.00
N LEU A 85 6.77 -3.64 3.17
CA LEU A 85 5.41 -3.63 3.71
C LEU A 85 4.46 -2.99 2.72
N THR A 86 3.47 -3.74 2.26
CA THR A 86 2.53 -3.27 1.22
C THR A 86 1.09 -3.24 1.71
N GLY A 87 0.30 -2.38 1.11
CA GLY A 87 -1.12 -2.22 1.42
C GLY A 87 -2.01 -2.09 0.19
N SER A 88 -3.21 -1.58 0.39
CA SER A 88 -4.23 -1.43 -0.66
C SER A 88 -3.80 -0.53 -1.82
N GLY A 89 -2.85 0.38 -1.61
CA GLY A 89 -2.34 1.26 -2.67
C GLY A 89 -1.76 0.49 -3.86
N ILE A 90 -1.17 -0.69 -3.64
CA ILE A 90 -0.69 -1.55 -4.72
C ILE A 90 -1.86 -2.05 -5.58
N ILE A 91 -2.98 -2.40 -4.95
CA ILE A 91 -4.20 -2.86 -5.66
C ILE A 91 -4.80 -1.71 -6.47
N TRP A 92 -4.99 -0.55 -5.84
CA TRP A 92 -5.56 0.64 -6.50
C TRP A 92 -4.69 1.14 -7.66
N SER A 93 -3.37 1.08 -7.50
CA SER A 93 -2.42 1.43 -8.56
C SER A 93 -2.24 0.33 -9.62
N GLN A 94 -2.76 -0.90 -9.36
CA GLN A 94 -2.54 -2.08 -10.22
C GLN A 94 -1.04 -2.40 -10.38
N ALA A 95 -0.30 -2.32 -9.29
CA ALA A 95 1.16 -2.44 -9.24
C ALA A 95 1.66 -3.83 -8.80
N TRP A 96 0.82 -4.87 -8.93
CA TRP A 96 1.18 -6.22 -8.48
C TRP A 96 2.35 -6.83 -9.26
N GLU A 97 2.43 -6.61 -10.58
CA GLU A 97 3.53 -7.10 -11.41
C GLU A 97 4.85 -6.46 -11.01
N GLU A 98 4.85 -5.13 -10.82
CA GLU A 98 6.03 -4.38 -10.42
C GLU A 98 6.49 -4.75 -9.00
N MET A 99 5.53 -5.02 -8.10
CA MET A 99 5.85 -5.46 -6.74
C MET A 99 6.43 -6.87 -6.71
N HIS A 100 5.84 -7.80 -7.49
CA HIS A 100 6.35 -9.16 -7.64
C HIS A 100 7.77 -9.14 -8.22
N ALA A 101 7.97 -8.39 -9.31
CA ALA A 101 9.29 -8.23 -9.93
C ALA A 101 10.34 -7.65 -8.95
N LEU A 102 9.94 -6.72 -8.06
CA LEU A 102 10.83 -6.18 -7.04
C LEU A 102 11.27 -7.27 -6.05
N VAL A 103 10.31 -8.06 -5.57
CA VAL A 103 10.60 -9.16 -4.63
C VAL A 103 11.50 -10.21 -5.27
N ASP A 104 11.19 -10.62 -6.50
CA ASP A 104 12.01 -11.60 -7.25
C ASP A 104 13.43 -11.10 -7.49
N ALA A 105 13.56 -9.85 -7.92
CA ALA A 105 14.86 -9.26 -8.27
C ALA A 105 15.74 -9.03 -7.04
N THR A 106 15.16 -8.78 -5.87
CA THR A 106 15.91 -8.42 -4.66
C THR A 106 15.98 -9.53 -3.63
N GLY A 107 15.00 -10.44 -3.62
CA GLY A 107 14.88 -11.43 -2.55
C GLY A 107 14.54 -10.82 -1.18
N ILE A 108 14.08 -9.57 -1.12
CA ILE A 108 13.73 -8.90 0.15
C ILE A 108 12.44 -9.52 0.72
N PRO A 109 12.41 -9.91 2.00
CA PRO A 109 11.20 -10.38 2.65
C PRO A 109 10.07 -9.34 2.60
N PHE A 110 8.86 -9.78 2.28
CA PHE A 110 7.70 -8.89 2.18
C PHE A 110 6.57 -9.32 3.11
N TYR A 111 5.79 -8.33 3.49
CA TYR A 111 4.57 -8.49 4.28
C TYR A 111 3.47 -7.59 3.75
N THR A 112 2.23 -8.04 3.91
CA THR A 112 1.06 -7.30 3.44
C THR A 112 0.17 -6.90 4.61
N THR A 113 -0.50 -5.76 4.48
CA THR A 113 -1.69 -5.50 5.29
C THR A 113 -2.85 -6.37 4.78
N PRO A 114 -3.94 -6.54 5.54
CA PRO A 114 -5.08 -7.35 5.08
C PRO A 114 -5.61 -6.97 3.70
N GLN A 115 -5.57 -5.68 3.35
CA GLN A 115 -6.03 -5.19 2.05
C GLN A 115 -4.96 -5.26 0.93
N GLY A 116 -3.73 -5.62 1.26
CA GLY A 116 -2.66 -5.83 0.29
C GLY A 116 -2.37 -7.30 -0.01
N ARG A 117 -3.14 -8.22 0.57
CA ARG A 117 -2.93 -9.67 0.38
C ARG A 117 -3.14 -10.09 -1.06
N GLY A 118 -2.32 -11.04 -1.51
CA GLY A 118 -2.39 -11.60 -2.87
C GLY A 118 -1.65 -10.77 -3.94
N VAL A 119 -1.09 -9.61 -3.61
CA VAL A 119 -0.24 -8.83 -4.54
C VAL A 119 1.00 -9.61 -4.94
N VAL A 120 1.65 -10.24 -3.98
CA VAL A 120 2.63 -11.30 -4.19
C VAL A 120 2.07 -12.52 -3.47
N PRO A 121 2.09 -13.72 -4.06
CA PRO A 121 1.55 -14.93 -3.42
C PRO A 121 2.20 -15.20 -2.05
N GLU A 122 1.39 -15.64 -1.08
CA GLU A 122 1.90 -15.88 0.30
C GLU A 122 2.73 -17.17 0.43
N ASP A 123 2.75 -18.00 -0.61
CA ASP A 123 3.63 -19.16 -0.74
C ASP A 123 5.00 -18.82 -1.37
N HIS A 124 5.20 -17.54 -1.71
CA HIS A 124 6.47 -17.06 -2.24
C HIS A 124 7.63 -17.28 -1.24
N PRO A 125 8.84 -17.70 -1.69
CA PRO A 125 9.99 -17.99 -0.81
C PRO A 125 10.44 -16.83 0.09
N CYS A 126 10.08 -15.60 -0.25
CA CYS A 126 10.37 -14.41 0.57
C CYS A 126 9.22 -14.04 1.52
N CYS A 127 8.18 -14.87 1.67
CA CYS A 127 7.05 -14.64 2.56
C CYS A 127 7.16 -15.48 3.83
N PHE A 128 7.25 -14.86 5.00
CA PHE A 128 7.40 -15.54 6.29
C PHE A 128 6.33 -15.06 7.29
N PRO A 129 5.04 -15.45 7.12
CA PRO A 129 3.92 -14.90 7.88
C PRO A 129 4.05 -15.11 9.40
N ALA A 130 4.48 -16.27 9.85
CA ALA A 130 4.65 -16.55 11.28
C ALA A 130 5.88 -15.83 11.87
N ALA A 131 6.91 -15.54 11.07
CA ALA A 131 8.08 -14.76 11.48
C ALA A 131 7.85 -13.24 11.43
N ARG A 132 6.68 -12.75 10.98
CA ARG A 132 6.38 -11.32 10.77
C ARG A 132 6.78 -10.41 11.92
N SER A 133 6.48 -10.79 13.17
CA SER A 133 6.83 -9.99 14.36
C SER A 133 8.33 -9.86 14.56
N THR A 134 9.08 -10.93 14.26
CA THR A 134 10.55 -10.92 14.28
C THR A 134 11.09 -10.01 13.18
N ALA A 135 10.60 -10.17 11.97
CA ALA A 135 11.00 -9.34 10.83
C ALA A 135 10.85 -7.84 11.12
N PHE A 136 9.69 -7.42 11.62
CA PHE A 136 9.44 -6.00 11.91
C PHE A 136 10.29 -5.44 13.06
N ARG A 137 10.55 -6.26 14.09
CA ARG A 137 11.34 -5.84 15.24
C ARG A 137 12.82 -5.75 14.93
N ASP A 138 13.33 -6.65 14.08
CA ASP A 138 14.76 -6.83 13.86
C ASP A 138 15.22 -6.19 12.51
N ALA A 139 14.29 -5.63 11.72
CA ALA A 139 14.60 -4.91 10.48
C ALA A 139 15.46 -3.67 10.72
N ASP A 140 16.40 -3.41 9.82
CA ASP A 140 17.20 -2.18 9.77
C ASP A 140 16.69 -1.19 8.71
N LEU A 141 15.84 -1.67 7.76
CA LEU A 141 15.13 -0.84 6.81
C LEU A 141 13.71 -1.40 6.58
N ILE A 142 12.73 -0.52 6.60
CA ILE A 142 11.34 -0.85 6.30
C ILE A 142 10.87 0.04 5.16
N ALA A 143 10.68 -0.54 3.98
CA ALA A 143 10.12 0.15 2.84
C ALA A 143 8.61 -0.10 2.75
N VAL A 144 7.83 0.95 2.91
CA VAL A 144 6.37 0.93 2.93
C VAL A 144 5.82 1.42 1.60
N VAL A 145 4.95 0.64 0.95
CA VAL A 145 4.38 1.03 -0.34
C VAL A 145 2.85 0.97 -0.28
N GLY A 146 2.22 2.12 -0.48
CA GLY A 146 0.77 2.23 -0.62
C GLY A 146 -0.02 1.70 0.57
N THR A 147 0.41 2.00 1.80
CA THR A 147 -0.34 1.65 3.01
C THR A 147 -0.36 2.78 4.04
N ARG A 148 -1.51 2.93 4.69
CA ARG A 148 -1.65 3.86 5.82
C ARG A 148 -0.90 3.33 7.04
N LEU A 149 -0.20 4.23 7.72
CA LEU A 149 0.48 3.94 8.98
C LEU A 149 -0.48 4.11 10.17
N ASN A 150 -1.51 3.29 10.23
CA ASN A 150 -2.56 3.33 11.26
C ASN A 150 -2.34 2.21 12.32
N TYR A 151 -3.37 1.98 13.15
CA TYR A 151 -3.35 0.97 14.21
C TYR A 151 -3.10 -0.47 13.70
N ILE A 152 -3.47 -0.80 12.46
CA ILE A 152 -3.25 -2.15 11.87
C ILE A 152 -1.76 -2.48 11.83
N VAL A 153 -0.95 -1.49 11.50
CA VAL A 153 0.52 -1.61 11.49
C VAL A 153 1.16 -0.91 12.69
N ALA A 154 0.40 -0.73 13.79
CA ALA A 154 0.86 -0.09 15.02
C ALA A 154 1.65 1.21 14.77
N HIS A 155 1.26 2.00 13.76
CA HIS A 155 1.92 3.26 13.37
C HIS A 155 3.42 3.12 13.11
N LEU A 156 3.92 1.92 12.78
CA LEU A 156 5.34 1.52 12.76
C LEU A 156 6.10 1.77 14.07
N ALA A 157 5.39 1.82 15.19
CA ALA A 157 5.97 2.18 16.47
C ALA A 157 6.68 0.99 17.17
N PRO A 158 7.75 1.26 17.93
CA PRO A 158 8.32 0.29 18.86
C PRO A 158 7.31 -0.09 19.97
N PRO A 159 7.40 -1.28 20.55
CA PRO A 159 8.40 -2.33 20.31
C PRO A 159 8.06 -3.28 19.17
N ARG A 160 6.93 -3.08 18.49
CA ARG A 160 6.50 -3.94 17.37
C ARG A 160 7.40 -3.80 16.16
N PHE A 161 7.89 -2.60 15.92
CA PHE A 161 8.85 -2.26 14.86
C PHE A 161 10.16 -1.77 15.47
N SER A 162 11.27 -2.04 14.79
CA SER A 162 12.59 -1.58 15.20
C SER A 162 12.60 -0.05 15.38
N ALA A 163 13.14 0.42 16.50
CA ALA A 163 13.27 1.86 16.77
C ALA A 163 14.27 2.53 15.82
N ASP A 164 15.31 1.79 15.44
CA ASP A 164 16.47 2.27 14.70
C ASP A 164 16.39 2.00 13.20
N ALA A 165 15.28 1.38 12.72
CA ALA A 165 15.11 1.11 11.30
C ALA A 165 14.96 2.40 10.50
N THR A 166 15.66 2.47 9.37
CA THR A 166 15.40 3.44 8.30
C THR A 166 14.00 3.22 7.74
N ILE A 167 13.19 4.27 7.68
CA ILE A 167 11.82 4.19 7.16
C ILE A 167 11.74 4.90 5.82
N ALA A 168 11.52 4.11 4.77
CA ALA A 168 11.19 4.61 3.44
C ALA A 168 9.69 4.41 3.16
N ARG A 169 9.04 5.41 2.58
CA ARG A 169 7.61 5.31 2.25
C ARG A 169 7.30 5.88 0.88
N ILE A 170 6.56 5.11 0.08
CA ILE A 170 5.97 5.53 -1.19
C ILE A 170 4.46 5.59 -1.00
N ASP A 171 3.86 6.74 -1.22
CA ASP A 171 2.41 6.92 -1.20
C ASP A 171 2.01 7.97 -2.23
N ILE A 172 0.80 7.86 -2.78
CA ILE A 172 0.27 8.85 -3.73
C ILE A 172 -0.21 10.12 -3.03
N ASP A 173 -0.52 10.01 -1.73
CA ASP A 173 -1.07 11.08 -0.92
C ASP A 173 0.04 11.83 -0.17
N VAL A 174 0.21 13.10 -0.51
CA VAL A 174 1.17 13.98 0.17
C VAL A 174 0.88 14.11 1.67
N GLU A 175 -0.37 14.05 2.09
CA GLU A 175 -0.75 14.16 3.50
C GLU A 175 -0.29 12.94 4.30
N GLU A 176 -0.31 11.76 3.68
CA GLU A 176 0.21 10.53 4.28
C GLU A 176 1.73 10.56 4.45
N ILE A 177 2.45 11.23 3.58
CA ILE A 177 3.91 11.42 3.70
C ILE A 177 4.21 12.50 4.74
N ALA A 178 3.60 13.68 4.61
CA ALA A 178 3.86 14.82 5.50
C ALA A 178 3.35 14.60 6.93
N GLY A 179 2.18 13.93 7.07
CA GLY A 179 1.56 13.61 8.36
C GLY A 179 1.93 12.23 8.92
N SER A 180 3.03 11.64 8.47
CA SER A 180 3.43 10.30 8.93
C SER A 180 3.59 10.26 10.47
N PRO A 181 2.98 9.29 11.16
CA PRO A 181 3.06 9.16 12.62
C PRO A 181 4.47 8.81 13.11
N ARG A 182 5.32 8.29 12.22
CA ARG A 182 6.73 8.03 12.46
C ARG A 182 7.55 8.84 11.47
N LYS A 183 8.70 9.38 11.92
CA LYS A 183 9.64 10.08 11.05
C LYS A 183 9.99 9.19 9.86
N LEU A 184 9.86 9.73 8.67
CA LEU A 184 10.35 9.11 7.44
C LEU A 184 11.76 9.60 7.17
N ASP A 185 12.65 8.68 6.83
CA ASP A 185 14.00 9.01 6.34
C ASP A 185 13.94 9.29 4.84
N ILE A 186 13.09 8.51 4.12
CA ILE A 186 12.84 8.68 2.69
C ILE A 186 11.32 8.72 2.46
N GLY A 187 10.79 9.88 2.06
CA GLY A 187 9.37 10.08 1.76
C GLY A 187 9.17 10.36 0.27
N ILE A 188 8.42 9.51 -0.43
CA ILE A 188 8.21 9.60 -1.87
C ILE A 188 6.72 9.76 -2.17
N VAL A 189 6.34 10.89 -2.76
CA VAL A 189 4.97 11.11 -3.26
C VAL A 189 4.90 10.67 -4.71
N ALA A 190 4.31 9.50 -4.97
CA ALA A 190 4.22 8.94 -6.32
C ALA A 190 3.13 7.85 -6.41
N ASP A 191 2.67 7.57 -7.63
CA ASP A 191 1.89 6.37 -7.93
C ASP A 191 2.75 5.11 -7.73
N ALA A 192 2.21 4.12 -7.01
CA ALA A 192 2.98 2.93 -6.66
C ALA A 192 3.46 2.13 -7.88
N LYS A 193 2.64 2.01 -8.95
CA LYS A 193 3.04 1.29 -10.16
C LYS A 193 4.23 1.96 -10.85
N VAL A 194 4.13 3.28 -11.01
CA VAL A 194 5.18 4.05 -11.68
C VAL A 194 6.46 4.05 -10.84
N ALA A 195 6.36 4.31 -9.54
CA ALA A 195 7.51 4.33 -8.65
C ALA A 195 8.21 2.96 -8.53
N LEU A 196 7.44 1.86 -8.41
CA LEU A 196 8.00 0.51 -8.41
C LEU A 196 8.64 0.15 -9.75
N GLY A 197 8.05 0.58 -10.87
CA GLY A 197 8.66 0.43 -12.20
C GLY A 197 9.98 1.19 -12.34
N GLN A 198 10.08 2.40 -11.80
CA GLN A 198 11.33 3.17 -11.73
C GLN A 198 12.35 2.47 -10.81
N LEU A 199 11.92 1.99 -9.64
CA LEU A 199 12.75 1.29 -8.68
C LEU A 199 13.33 0.01 -9.29
N ASN A 200 12.51 -0.83 -9.94
CA ASN A 200 12.94 -2.07 -10.60
C ASN A 200 14.03 -1.82 -11.64
N LYS A 201 13.92 -0.74 -12.41
CA LYS A 201 14.96 -0.34 -13.36
C LYS A 201 16.23 0.12 -12.66
N ALA A 202 16.09 0.86 -11.56
CA ALA A 202 17.20 1.48 -10.86
C ALA A 202 18.01 0.49 -10.01
N ILE A 203 17.40 -0.62 -9.54
CA ILE A 203 18.09 -1.67 -8.76
C ILE A 203 18.88 -2.65 -9.62
N ALA A 204 18.60 -2.72 -10.93
CA ALA A 204 19.23 -3.68 -11.82
C ALA A 204 20.77 -3.58 -11.76
N GLY A 205 21.42 -4.69 -11.38
CA GLY A 205 22.87 -4.77 -11.22
C GLY A 205 23.45 -4.02 -10.00
N LYS A 206 22.60 -3.46 -9.11
CA LYS A 206 23.05 -2.76 -7.89
C LYS A 206 22.74 -3.53 -6.61
N ILE A 207 21.78 -4.42 -6.65
CA ILE A 207 21.39 -5.27 -5.52
C ILE A 207 21.59 -6.72 -5.96
N ASP A 208 22.41 -7.46 -5.20
CA ASP A 208 22.53 -8.90 -5.34
C ASP A 208 21.53 -9.56 -4.38
N PRO A 209 20.57 -10.36 -4.86
CA PRO A 209 19.63 -11.06 -3.98
C PRO A 209 20.33 -11.90 -2.91
N ALA A 210 21.52 -12.42 -3.18
CA ALA A 210 22.28 -13.24 -2.23
C ALA A 210 22.72 -12.46 -0.98
N GLN A 211 22.81 -11.12 -1.05
CA GLN A 211 23.19 -10.31 0.11
C GLN A 211 22.21 -10.46 1.28
N TYR A 212 20.96 -10.87 1.03
CA TYR A 212 19.93 -11.06 2.05
C TYR A 212 19.68 -12.53 2.42
N ASP A 213 20.53 -13.47 1.95
CA ASP A 213 20.35 -14.91 2.24
C ASP A 213 20.39 -15.21 3.75
N HIS A 214 21.29 -14.57 4.49
CA HIS A 214 21.36 -14.72 5.94
C HIS A 214 20.07 -14.26 6.62
N TRP A 215 19.46 -13.16 6.13
CA TRP A 215 18.22 -12.63 6.67
C TRP A 215 17.04 -13.54 6.36
N ARG A 216 16.91 -14.00 5.11
CA ARG A 216 15.88 -14.98 4.72
C ARG A 216 16.02 -16.28 5.53
N SER A 217 17.23 -16.79 5.69
CA SER A 217 17.47 -18.00 6.48
C SER A 217 17.04 -17.83 7.94
N ALA A 218 17.39 -16.73 8.58
CA ALA A 218 16.97 -16.43 9.95
C ALA A 218 15.43 -16.35 10.08
N LEU A 219 14.75 -15.75 9.10
CA LEU A 219 13.29 -15.69 9.08
C LEU A 219 12.66 -17.05 8.79
N ALA A 220 13.24 -17.87 7.91
CA ALA A 220 12.77 -19.22 7.61
C ALA A 220 12.89 -20.14 8.83
N GLU A 221 13.99 -20.09 9.57
CA GLU A 221 14.14 -20.81 10.83
C GLU A 221 13.09 -20.40 11.86
N LYS A 222 12.85 -19.10 11.98
CA LYS A 222 11.82 -18.57 12.89
C LYS A 222 10.41 -18.95 12.47
N GLU A 223 10.13 -18.94 11.17
CA GLU A 223 8.88 -19.41 10.57
C GLU A 223 8.65 -20.87 10.93
N ALA A 224 9.62 -21.74 10.66
CA ALA A 224 9.57 -23.17 10.96
C ALA A 224 9.37 -23.44 12.46
N SER A 225 10.12 -22.76 13.32
CA SER A 225 10.00 -22.87 14.77
C SER A 225 8.61 -22.50 15.28
N LYS A 226 8.00 -21.44 14.76
CA LYS A 226 6.66 -21.03 15.16
C LYS A 226 5.57 -21.95 14.63
N ARG A 227 5.74 -22.50 13.42
CA ARG A 227 4.82 -23.47 12.85
C ARG A 227 4.87 -24.84 13.55
N ALA A 228 6.02 -25.23 14.08
CA ALA A 228 6.20 -26.47 14.84
C ALA A 228 5.78 -26.38 16.32
N GLY A 229 5.44 -25.17 16.81
CA GLY A 229 5.06 -24.93 18.20
C GLY A 229 3.75 -25.61 18.60
N PRO A 230 3.54 -25.89 19.90
CA PRO A 230 2.31 -26.50 20.41
C PRO A 230 1.13 -25.59 20.05
N GLY A 231 0.21 -26.09 19.25
CA GLY A 231 -0.98 -25.38 18.73
C GLY A 231 -1.01 -25.21 17.22
N SER A 232 0.08 -25.45 16.49
CA SER A 232 0.10 -25.29 15.02
C SER A 232 -0.52 -26.46 14.24
N ASN A 233 -0.68 -27.64 14.86
CA ASN A 233 -1.09 -28.88 14.19
C ASN A 233 -2.36 -29.52 14.76
N SER A 234 -3.09 -28.87 15.62
CA SER A 234 -4.29 -29.53 16.10
C SER A 234 -5.52 -29.00 15.38
N LEU A 235 -5.89 -29.67 14.29
CA LEU A 235 -7.29 -30.08 14.17
C LEU A 235 -7.55 -30.98 15.40
N SER A 236 -7.69 -30.38 16.57
CA SER A 236 -8.06 -31.11 17.76
C SER A 236 -9.53 -31.43 17.62
N ASP A 237 -9.89 -32.72 17.83
CA ASP A 237 -11.30 -33.14 17.94
C ASP A 237 -11.96 -32.58 19.20
N ALA A 238 -11.29 -31.69 19.93
CA ALA A 238 -11.81 -31.03 21.10
C ALA A 238 -12.89 -30.02 20.75
N VAL A 239 -14.00 -30.04 21.43
CA VAL A 239 -15.08 -29.06 21.35
C VAL A 239 -15.13 -28.32 22.70
N PRO A 240 -14.91 -27.00 22.73
CA PRO A 240 -14.75 -26.07 21.61
C PRO A 240 -13.36 -26.17 20.95
N ILE A 241 -13.31 -25.82 19.65
CA ILE A 241 -12.05 -25.75 18.89
C ILE A 241 -11.18 -24.66 19.52
N HIS A 242 -9.99 -25.03 19.98
CA HIS A 242 -9.01 -24.07 20.41
C HIS A 242 -8.37 -23.35 19.22
N PRO A 243 -8.23 -22.01 19.24
CA PRO A 243 -7.65 -21.22 18.16
C PRO A 243 -6.17 -21.53 17.94
#